data_65e8af552f8305b8e55dec6d8ede7f6d
#
_entry.id   65e8af552f8305b8e55dec6d8ede7f6d
#
_cell.length_a   1.000
_cell.length_b   1.000
_cell.length_c   1.000
_cell.angle_alpha   90.00
_cell.angle_beta   90.00
_cell.angle_gamma   90.00
#
_symmetry.space_group_name_H-M   'P 1'
#
loop_
_entity.id
_entity.type
_entity.pdbx_description
1 polymer ?
#
loop_
_entity_poly.entity_id
_entity_poly.type
_entity_poly.pdbx_seq_one_letter_code
_entity_poly.pdbx_strand_id
1 'polypeptide(L)'
;VQSLLRPRDTDAVRAELRRVAAEAGVPVLFGGEVHGDALLLTEFVGTRTGGLRGLVVRSRSGLGGASMVAGRPMAVADYRNDVNITHDYDAPVSGEGIRSVLAVPVLVDGQARAMLYGAYRSAAPIGGRAMDLMVGSARRLSHELRVRDEVDRRMRLREAHLSGFTDRVADPEKIREVHADLRRLAASAPDEMQGQLRVLADQLGAALSGGAPAAAPLTQREIDVLSQVALGCTNAEAAQRLSLKPETVKSYLRSAAAKLGTKTRHEAVSRARRGRLIP
;
A
#
# COMPACT_ATOMS: atom_id res chain seq x y z
N VAL A 1 -3.67 -2.69 -5.78
CA VAL A 1 -5.11 -3.08 -5.86
C VAL A 1 -5.84 -2.81 -4.53
N GLN A 2 -5.18 -2.83 -3.37
CA GLN A 2 -5.82 -2.57 -2.06
C GLN A 2 -6.25 -1.12 -1.80
N SER A 3 -5.66 -0.14 -2.49
CA SER A 3 -5.98 1.29 -2.33
C SER A 3 -7.39 1.69 -2.80
N LEU A 4 -8.05 0.90 -3.63
CA LEU A 4 -9.39 1.21 -4.17
C LEU A 4 -10.54 0.82 -3.23
N LEU A 5 -10.29 0.02 -2.20
CA LEU A 5 -11.31 -0.43 -1.23
C LEU A 5 -11.30 0.38 0.07
N ARG A 6 -10.39 1.33 0.22
CA ARG A 6 -10.32 2.18 1.41
C ARG A 6 -11.38 3.29 1.32
N PRO A 7 -12.28 3.44 2.32
CA PRO A 7 -13.14 4.61 2.42
C PRO A 7 -12.25 5.87 2.50
N ARG A 8 -12.50 6.85 1.64
CA ARG A 8 -11.76 8.12 1.65
C ARG A 8 -12.16 8.92 2.88
N ASP A 9 -11.27 9.78 3.38
CA ASP A 9 -11.59 10.69 4.49
C ASP A 9 -12.80 11.57 4.12
N THR A 10 -12.94 11.93 2.86
CA THR A 10 -14.11 12.63 2.26
C THR A 10 -15.44 11.90 2.53
N ASP A 11 -15.47 10.55 2.46
CA ASP A 11 -16.70 9.78 2.71
C ASP A 11 -17.12 9.89 4.19
N ALA A 12 -16.17 9.91 5.10
CA ALA A 12 -16.42 10.10 6.52
C ALA A 12 -16.89 11.53 6.85
N VAL A 13 -16.30 12.55 6.21
CA VAL A 13 -16.77 13.94 6.28
C VAL A 13 -18.22 14.03 5.81
N ARG A 14 -18.55 13.45 4.66
CA ARG A 14 -19.90 13.40 4.10
C ARG A 14 -20.90 12.75 5.04
N ALA A 15 -20.54 11.63 5.64
CA ALA A 15 -21.40 10.91 6.60
C ALA A 15 -21.71 11.76 7.84
N GLU A 16 -20.70 12.42 8.40
CA GLU A 16 -20.88 13.31 9.55
C GLU A 16 -21.71 14.55 9.24
N LEU A 17 -21.51 15.19 8.08
CA LEU A 17 -22.33 16.34 7.67
C LEU A 17 -23.81 15.95 7.49
N ARG A 18 -24.10 14.79 6.91
CA ARG A 18 -25.48 14.28 6.79
C ARG A 18 -26.12 13.99 8.14
N ARG A 19 -25.34 13.46 9.08
CA ARG A 19 -25.81 13.21 10.42
C ARG A 19 -26.14 14.52 11.16
N VAL A 20 -25.26 15.51 11.10
CA VAL A 20 -25.52 16.84 11.67
C VAL A 20 -26.75 17.50 11.03
N ALA A 21 -26.92 17.36 9.72
CA ALA A 21 -28.11 17.87 9.02
C ALA A 21 -29.40 17.31 9.60
N ALA A 22 -29.43 16.01 9.89
CA ALA A 22 -30.59 15.32 10.45
C ALA A 22 -30.86 15.70 11.92
N GLU A 23 -29.81 15.92 12.73
CA GLU A 23 -29.94 16.11 14.18
C GLU A 23 -30.03 17.58 14.60
N ALA A 24 -29.35 18.49 13.89
CA ALA A 24 -29.16 19.90 14.31
C ALA A 24 -30.07 20.89 13.57
N GLY A 25 -30.70 20.50 12.47
CA GLY A 25 -31.51 21.42 11.64
C GLY A 25 -30.69 22.57 11.04
N VAL A 26 -29.38 22.45 10.93
CA VAL A 26 -28.51 23.45 10.27
C VAL A 26 -28.77 23.43 8.77
N PRO A 27 -29.20 24.55 8.19
CA PRO A 27 -29.72 24.55 6.82
C PRO A 27 -28.66 24.43 5.73
N VAL A 28 -27.41 24.78 6.04
CA VAL A 28 -26.27 24.66 5.11
C VAL A 28 -25.08 24.06 5.86
N LEU A 29 -24.61 22.94 5.37
CA LEU A 29 -23.42 22.26 5.89
C LEU A 29 -22.48 21.98 4.75
N PHE A 30 -21.20 22.17 4.97
CA PHE A 30 -20.18 21.84 3.99
C PHE A 30 -18.86 21.52 4.69
N GLY A 31 -17.93 20.93 3.96
CA GLY A 31 -16.65 20.56 4.50
C GLY A 31 -15.74 19.94 3.45
N GLY A 32 -14.57 19.53 3.91
CA GLY A 32 -13.57 18.90 3.06
C GLY A 32 -12.31 18.54 3.79
N GLU A 33 -11.36 18.03 3.05
CA GLU A 33 -10.06 17.59 3.57
C GLU A 33 -9.03 18.71 3.52
N VAL A 34 -8.15 18.72 4.51
CA VAL A 34 -7.00 19.63 4.57
C VAL A 34 -5.78 18.90 4.05
N HIS A 35 -5.12 19.47 3.06
CA HIS A 35 -3.86 18.99 2.51
C HIS A 35 -2.79 20.08 2.66
N GLY A 36 -1.82 19.85 3.54
CA GLY A 36 -0.81 20.85 3.86
C GLY A 36 -1.43 22.09 4.51
N ASP A 37 -1.36 23.23 3.83
CA ASP A 37 -1.88 24.52 4.28
C ASP A 37 -3.21 24.93 3.63
N ALA A 38 -3.85 24.03 2.88
CA ALA A 38 -5.05 24.29 2.12
C ALA A 38 -6.16 23.29 2.40
N LEU A 39 -7.37 23.77 2.53
CA LEU A 39 -8.60 22.98 2.60
C LEU A 39 -9.28 22.99 1.23
N LEU A 40 -9.66 21.82 0.73
CA LEU A 40 -10.51 21.69 -0.46
C LEU A 40 -11.93 21.35 -0.05
N LEU A 41 -12.90 22.23 -0.38
CA LEU A 41 -14.33 21.99 -0.10
C LEU A 41 -14.92 21.01 -1.13
N THR A 42 -15.30 19.83 -0.65
CA THR A 42 -15.80 18.73 -1.50
C THR A 42 -17.20 18.25 -1.12
N GLU A 43 -17.61 18.44 0.14
CA GLU A 43 -18.84 17.87 0.68
C GLU A 43 -19.83 18.96 1.06
N PHE A 44 -21.11 18.78 0.67
CA PHE A 44 -22.15 19.81 0.78
C PHE A 44 -23.51 19.19 1.09
N VAL A 45 -24.25 19.85 1.99
CA VAL A 45 -25.65 19.56 2.32
C VAL A 45 -26.41 20.88 2.40
N GLY A 46 -27.55 21.00 1.70
CA GLY A 46 -28.42 22.17 1.73
C GLY A 46 -27.92 23.41 0.99
N THR A 47 -26.82 23.30 0.20
CA THR A 47 -26.39 24.40 -0.69
C THR A 47 -27.34 24.57 -1.85
N ARG A 48 -27.50 25.81 -2.29
CA ARG A 48 -28.38 26.22 -3.42
C ARG A 48 -27.60 26.49 -4.70
N THR A 49 -26.34 26.83 -4.56
CA THR A 49 -25.45 27.18 -5.67
C THR A 49 -24.23 26.24 -5.74
N GLY A 50 -23.47 26.38 -6.84
CA GLY A 50 -22.19 25.64 -7.00
C GLY A 50 -20.95 26.43 -6.56
N GLY A 51 -21.10 27.66 -6.07
CA GLY A 51 -19.97 28.58 -5.84
C GLY A 51 -18.95 28.11 -4.79
N LEU A 52 -19.40 27.29 -3.83
CA LEU A 52 -18.51 26.73 -2.82
C LEU A 52 -17.81 25.42 -3.28
N ARG A 53 -18.27 24.80 -4.37
CA ARG A 53 -17.73 23.50 -4.81
C ARG A 53 -16.35 23.65 -5.40
N GLY A 54 -15.40 22.88 -4.87
CA GLY A 54 -14.02 22.95 -5.30
C GLY A 54 -13.25 24.18 -4.82
N LEU A 55 -13.87 24.99 -3.94
CA LEU A 55 -13.20 26.14 -3.35
C LEU A 55 -12.02 25.69 -2.51
N VAL A 56 -10.86 26.31 -2.73
CA VAL A 56 -9.66 26.10 -1.93
C VAL A 56 -9.55 27.22 -0.91
N VAL A 57 -9.61 26.85 0.38
CA VAL A 57 -9.44 27.77 1.50
C VAL A 57 -8.03 27.63 2.06
N ARG A 58 -7.25 28.70 2.01
CA ARG A 58 -5.87 28.71 2.51
C ARG A 58 -5.81 28.99 4.01
N SER A 59 -4.77 28.50 4.65
CA SER A 59 -4.43 28.85 6.03
C SER A 59 -4.41 30.36 6.24
N ARG A 60 -5.00 30.80 7.36
CA ARG A 60 -5.13 32.23 7.74
C ARG A 60 -6.07 33.07 6.85
N SER A 61 -6.71 32.49 5.84
CA SER A 61 -7.63 33.19 4.95
C SER A 61 -9.08 32.82 5.31
N GLY A 62 -9.92 33.82 5.50
CA GLY A 62 -11.30 33.68 5.95
C GLY A 62 -11.46 33.04 7.31
N LEU A 63 -12.70 32.77 7.72
CA LEU A 63 -13.02 32.09 8.98
C LEU A 63 -12.41 30.69 9.05
N GLY A 64 -12.46 29.95 7.95
CA GLY A 64 -11.98 28.58 7.88
C GLY A 64 -10.49 28.47 8.06
N GLY A 65 -9.72 29.31 7.36
CA GLY A 65 -8.27 29.35 7.48
C GLY A 65 -7.80 29.80 8.86
N ALA A 66 -8.52 30.76 9.47
CA ALA A 66 -8.26 31.18 10.86
C ALA A 66 -8.54 30.05 11.85
N SER A 67 -9.68 29.34 11.73
CA SER A 67 -10.04 28.20 12.58
C SER A 67 -9.07 27.03 12.45
N MET A 68 -8.63 26.77 11.22
CA MET A 68 -7.66 25.70 10.89
C MET A 68 -6.32 25.92 11.61
N VAL A 69 -5.80 27.16 11.59
CA VAL A 69 -4.54 27.53 12.25
C VAL A 69 -4.70 27.57 13.78
N ALA A 70 -5.85 28.12 14.28
CA ALA A 70 -6.11 28.19 15.70
C ALA A 70 -6.40 26.82 16.33
N GLY A 71 -6.67 25.78 15.55
CA GLY A 71 -7.00 24.44 16.03
C GLY A 71 -8.26 24.41 16.90
N ARG A 72 -9.18 25.35 16.74
CA ARG A 72 -10.39 25.48 17.55
C ARG A 72 -11.59 25.96 16.73
N PRO A 73 -12.82 25.64 17.18
CA PRO A 73 -14.03 26.18 16.54
C PRO A 73 -14.03 27.71 16.56
N MET A 74 -14.45 28.30 15.43
CA MET A 74 -14.65 29.74 15.29
C MET A 74 -15.99 30.00 14.60
N ALA A 75 -16.69 31.06 15.06
CA ALA A 75 -17.99 31.42 14.51
C ALA A 75 -18.08 32.92 14.29
N VAL A 76 -18.83 33.30 13.24
CA VAL A 76 -19.24 34.69 12.97
C VAL A 76 -20.75 34.76 12.87
N ALA A 77 -21.34 35.77 13.52
CA ALA A 77 -22.77 36.00 13.49
C ALA A 77 -23.24 36.76 12.24
N ASP A 78 -22.37 37.55 11.66
CA ASP A 78 -22.60 38.24 10.37
C ASP A 78 -21.32 38.27 9.54
N TYR A 79 -21.17 37.30 8.64
CA TYR A 79 -19.99 37.09 7.83
C TYR A 79 -19.55 38.33 7.04
N ARG A 80 -20.49 39.10 6.51
CA ARG A 80 -20.19 40.26 5.66
C ARG A 80 -19.56 41.43 6.43
N ASN A 81 -19.91 41.56 7.72
CA ASN A 81 -19.55 42.71 8.53
C ASN A 81 -18.52 42.36 9.62
N ASP A 82 -18.05 41.12 9.71
CA ASP A 82 -17.09 40.71 10.72
C ASP A 82 -15.66 41.15 10.36
N VAL A 83 -15.08 42.01 11.16
CA VAL A 83 -13.75 42.59 10.94
C VAL A 83 -12.59 41.68 11.38
N ASN A 84 -12.90 40.55 12.02
CA ASN A 84 -11.88 39.63 12.56
C ASN A 84 -11.48 38.54 11.58
N ILE A 85 -12.09 38.49 10.39
CA ILE A 85 -11.78 37.55 9.33
C ILE A 85 -11.36 38.28 8.06
N THR A 86 -10.63 37.62 7.18
CA THR A 86 -10.40 38.12 5.82
C THR A 86 -11.58 37.78 4.93
N HIS A 87 -11.81 38.59 3.92
CA HIS A 87 -12.99 38.54 3.03
C HIS A 87 -12.67 37.94 1.62
N ASP A 88 -11.67 37.11 1.54
CA ASP A 88 -11.20 36.50 0.27
C ASP A 88 -12.25 35.62 -0.42
N TYR A 89 -13.27 35.16 0.35
CA TYR A 89 -14.29 34.23 -0.13
C TYR A 89 -15.70 34.82 -0.13
N ASP A 90 -15.82 36.14 -0.13
CA ASP A 90 -17.11 36.85 -0.06
C ASP A 90 -18.05 36.51 -1.22
N ALA A 91 -17.53 36.41 -2.45
CA ALA A 91 -18.35 36.14 -3.62
C ALA A 91 -19.08 34.77 -3.53
N PRO A 92 -18.40 33.64 -3.30
CA PRO A 92 -19.05 32.33 -3.15
C PRO A 92 -19.95 32.23 -1.91
N VAL A 93 -19.54 32.81 -0.76
CA VAL A 93 -20.30 32.79 0.49
C VAL A 93 -21.59 33.63 0.35
N SER A 94 -21.48 34.83 -0.21
CA SER A 94 -22.64 35.71 -0.46
C SER A 94 -23.54 35.15 -1.55
N GLY A 95 -22.98 34.52 -2.59
CA GLY A 95 -23.75 33.86 -3.65
C GLY A 95 -24.65 32.75 -3.11
N GLU A 96 -24.19 32.03 -2.06
CA GLU A 96 -24.99 31.02 -1.35
C GLU A 96 -26.01 31.64 -0.36
N GLY A 97 -25.96 32.95 -0.14
CA GLY A 97 -26.79 33.66 0.81
C GLY A 97 -26.41 33.46 2.27
N ILE A 98 -25.23 32.99 2.54
CA ILE A 98 -24.75 32.71 3.89
C ILE A 98 -24.46 34.01 4.63
N ARG A 99 -24.96 34.11 5.88
CA ARG A 99 -24.77 35.25 6.77
C ARG A 99 -24.04 34.89 8.06
N SER A 100 -24.38 33.78 8.71
CA SER A 100 -23.62 33.31 9.87
C SER A 100 -22.98 31.97 9.58
N VAL A 101 -21.74 31.76 10.08
CA VAL A 101 -20.93 30.59 9.79
C VAL A 101 -20.22 30.13 11.06
N LEU A 102 -20.21 28.83 11.27
CA LEU A 102 -19.36 28.13 12.24
C LEU A 102 -18.37 27.25 11.46
N ALA A 103 -17.09 27.39 11.73
CA ALA A 103 -16.02 26.53 11.23
C ALA A 103 -15.46 25.68 12.39
N VAL A 104 -15.40 24.37 12.20
CA VAL A 104 -14.93 23.41 13.21
C VAL A 104 -13.83 22.55 12.61
N PRO A 105 -12.59 22.63 13.11
CA PRO A 105 -11.51 21.79 12.62
C PRO A 105 -11.60 20.37 13.19
N VAL A 106 -11.31 19.39 12.34
CA VAL A 106 -11.12 18.00 12.72
C VAL A 106 -9.63 17.78 12.91
N LEU A 107 -9.22 17.65 14.17
CA LEU A 107 -7.81 17.55 14.51
C LEU A 107 -7.36 16.09 14.67
N VAL A 108 -6.32 15.72 13.96
CA VAL A 108 -5.59 14.45 14.15
C VAL A 108 -4.16 14.80 14.52
N ASP A 109 -3.70 14.32 15.65
CA ASP A 109 -2.36 14.61 16.20
C ASP A 109 -2.00 16.12 16.25
N GLY A 110 -3.00 16.92 16.61
CA GLY A 110 -2.85 18.37 16.73
C GLY A 110 -2.92 19.17 15.44
N GLN A 111 -3.06 18.52 14.28
CA GLN A 111 -3.17 19.17 12.99
C GLN A 111 -4.58 19.03 12.39
N ALA A 112 -5.05 20.07 11.71
CA ALA A 112 -6.33 20.02 11.00
C ALA A 112 -6.22 19.06 9.82
N ARG A 113 -7.03 17.98 9.84
CA ARG A 113 -7.10 16.98 8.78
C ARG A 113 -8.32 17.19 7.88
N ALA A 114 -9.38 17.77 8.43
CA ALA A 114 -10.59 18.16 7.75
C ALA A 114 -11.22 19.36 8.43
N MET A 115 -12.18 20.00 7.74
CA MET A 115 -12.98 21.09 8.29
C MET A 115 -14.45 20.79 8.09
N LEU A 116 -15.27 21.10 9.10
CA LEU A 116 -16.72 21.05 9.04
C LEU A 116 -17.26 22.48 9.20
N TYR A 117 -18.22 22.84 8.36
CA TYR A 117 -18.90 24.14 8.43
C TYR A 117 -20.39 23.95 8.59
N GLY A 118 -20.95 24.74 9.49
CA GLY A 118 -22.39 24.93 9.63
C GLY A 118 -22.73 26.40 9.38
N ALA A 119 -23.73 26.67 8.54
CA ALA A 119 -24.05 28.02 8.16
C ALA A 119 -25.58 28.27 8.08
N TYR A 120 -25.94 29.52 8.33
CA TYR A 120 -27.30 29.99 8.23
C TYR A 120 -27.39 31.21 7.27
N ARG A 121 -28.55 31.36 6.65
CA ARG A 121 -28.82 32.49 5.74
C ARG A 121 -29.36 33.73 6.47
N SER A 122 -29.42 33.71 7.79
CA SER A 122 -29.74 34.83 8.68
C SER A 122 -28.52 35.28 9.45
N ALA A 123 -28.42 36.57 9.72
CA ALA A 123 -27.38 37.12 10.60
C ALA A 123 -27.84 36.94 12.06
N ALA A 124 -27.34 35.91 12.71
CA ALA A 124 -27.60 35.61 14.11
C ALA A 124 -26.49 34.74 14.68
N PRO A 125 -26.22 34.80 16.00
CA PRO A 125 -25.29 33.85 16.63
C PRO A 125 -25.76 32.42 16.43
N ILE A 126 -24.82 31.53 16.18
CA ILE A 126 -25.10 30.09 16.05
C ILE A 126 -25.44 29.54 17.43
N GLY A 127 -26.57 28.87 17.56
CA GLY A 127 -27.06 28.35 18.82
C GLY A 127 -26.11 27.25 19.41
N GLY A 128 -26.04 27.19 20.73
CA GLY A 128 -25.15 26.27 21.44
C GLY A 128 -25.35 24.80 21.03
N ARG A 129 -26.61 24.37 20.85
CA ARG A 129 -26.90 22.99 20.41
C ARG A 129 -26.28 22.64 19.05
N ALA A 130 -26.35 23.55 18.07
CA ALA A 130 -25.73 23.33 16.77
C ALA A 130 -24.20 23.28 16.87
N MET A 131 -23.63 24.18 17.69
CA MET A 131 -22.19 24.19 17.98
C MET A 131 -21.74 22.88 18.63
N ASP A 132 -22.44 22.43 19.68
CA ASP A 132 -22.11 21.20 20.41
C ASP A 132 -22.17 19.97 19.51
N LEU A 133 -23.18 19.87 18.67
CA LEU A 133 -23.33 18.79 17.68
C LEU A 133 -22.18 18.81 16.65
N MET A 134 -21.83 19.97 16.13
CA MET A 134 -20.73 20.14 15.17
C MET A 134 -19.38 19.77 15.81
N VAL A 135 -19.11 20.26 17.01
CA VAL A 135 -17.90 19.93 17.77
C VAL A 135 -17.86 18.43 18.11
N GLY A 136 -18.98 17.86 18.53
CA GLY A 136 -19.11 16.42 18.75
C GLY A 136 -18.83 15.60 17.50
N SER A 137 -19.31 16.06 16.34
CA SER A 137 -19.01 15.44 15.03
C SER A 137 -17.53 15.50 14.68
N ALA A 138 -16.91 16.66 14.87
CA ALA A 138 -15.48 16.80 14.60
C ALA A 138 -14.64 15.90 15.50
N ARG A 139 -15.02 15.72 16.77
CA ARG A 139 -14.33 14.79 17.69
C ARG A 139 -14.47 13.31 17.27
N ARG A 140 -15.67 12.89 16.86
CA ARG A 140 -15.88 11.52 16.36
C ARG A 140 -15.08 11.26 15.11
N LEU A 141 -15.14 12.18 14.15
CA LEU A 141 -14.38 12.08 12.91
C LEU A 141 -12.87 12.05 13.19
N SER A 142 -12.38 12.90 14.10
CA SER A 142 -10.98 12.87 14.57
C SER A 142 -10.58 11.49 15.10
N HIS A 143 -11.42 10.88 15.92
CA HIS A 143 -11.17 9.53 16.44
C HIS A 143 -11.15 8.48 15.34
N GLU A 144 -12.13 8.52 14.44
CA GLU A 144 -12.21 7.59 13.31
C GLU A 144 -10.98 7.66 12.39
N LEU A 145 -10.56 8.88 12.02
CA LEU A 145 -9.38 9.10 11.18
C LEU A 145 -8.11 8.61 11.86
N ARG A 146 -7.97 8.86 13.16
CA ARG A 146 -6.81 8.36 13.94
C ARG A 146 -6.76 6.84 13.98
N VAL A 147 -7.89 6.17 14.20
CA VAL A 147 -7.96 4.70 14.17
C VAL A 147 -7.58 4.17 12.79
N ARG A 148 -8.08 4.78 11.72
CA ARG A 148 -7.72 4.42 10.35
C ARG A 148 -6.21 4.56 10.09
N ASP A 149 -5.63 5.68 10.46
CA ASP A 149 -4.19 5.94 10.27
C ASP A 149 -3.33 4.93 11.05
N GLU A 150 -3.75 4.53 12.27
CA GLU A 150 -3.07 3.51 13.06
C GLU A 150 -3.18 2.12 12.43
N VAL A 151 -4.35 1.74 11.93
CA VAL A 151 -4.52 0.47 11.21
C VAL A 151 -3.63 0.43 9.97
N ASP A 152 -3.61 1.51 9.19
CA ASP A 152 -2.77 1.59 7.99
C ASP A 152 -1.26 1.55 8.34
N ARG A 153 -0.88 2.20 9.42
CA ARG A 153 0.50 2.16 9.92
C ARG A 153 0.91 0.72 10.28
N ARG A 154 0.03 0.01 11.01
CA ARG A 154 0.28 -1.39 11.39
C ARG A 154 0.32 -2.32 10.18
N MET A 155 -0.57 -2.12 9.21
CA MET A 155 -0.56 -2.91 7.98
C MET A 155 0.72 -2.70 7.18
N ARG A 156 1.17 -1.45 7.00
CA ARG A 156 2.44 -1.14 6.33
C ARG A 156 3.66 -1.74 7.05
N LEU A 157 3.69 -1.68 8.39
CA LEU A 157 4.75 -2.32 9.18
C LEU A 157 4.73 -3.84 9.00
N ARG A 158 3.56 -4.45 8.98
CA ARG A 158 3.42 -5.89 8.74
C ARG A 158 3.87 -6.27 7.33
N GLU A 159 3.48 -5.52 6.32
CA GLU A 159 3.92 -5.72 4.94
C GLU A 159 5.43 -5.54 4.80
N ALA A 160 6.00 -4.52 5.42
CA ALA A 160 7.45 -4.29 5.45
C ALA A 160 8.19 -5.43 6.17
N HIS A 161 7.63 -5.97 7.27
CA HIS A 161 8.19 -7.15 7.94
C HIS A 161 8.11 -8.39 7.04
N LEU A 162 7.00 -8.63 6.37
CA LEU A 162 6.84 -9.75 5.44
C LEU A 162 7.76 -9.60 4.24
N SER A 163 7.88 -8.42 3.66
CA SER A 163 8.80 -8.14 2.55
C SER A 163 10.26 -8.25 3.00
N GLY A 164 10.61 -7.71 4.16
CA GLY A 164 11.96 -7.84 4.71
C GLY A 164 12.30 -9.28 5.16
N PHE A 165 11.30 -10.11 5.45
CA PHE A 165 11.49 -11.54 5.69
C PHE A 165 11.70 -12.28 4.36
N THR A 166 10.98 -11.89 3.30
CA THR A 166 11.14 -12.47 1.95
C THR A 166 12.49 -12.07 1.35
N ASP A 167 12.95 -10.83 1.53
CA ASP A 167 14.27 -10.37 1.09
C ASP A 167 15.44 -10.95 1.92
N ARG A 168 15.20 -11.28 3.20
CA ARG A 168 16.21 -11.93 4.05
C ARG A 168 16.27 -13.44 3.90
N VAL A 169 15.20 -14.07 3.45
CA VAL A 169 15.13 -15.54 3.37
C VAL A 169 15.61 -16.07 2.04
N ALA A 170 15.65 -15.28 0.98
CA ALA A 170 16.17 -15.82 -0.25
C ALA A 170 16.47 -14.76 -1.32
N ASP A 171 17.71 -14.38 -1.44
CA ASP A 171 18.25 -14.14 -2.77
C ASP A 171 18.08 -15.46 -3.55
N PRO A 172 17.16 -15.55 -4.53
CA PRO A 172 16.89 -16.81 -5.23
C PRO A 172 18.15 -17.39 -5.88
N GLU A 173 19.13 -16.52 -6.21
CA GLU A 173 20.40 -16.92 -6.79
C GLU A 173 21.29 -17.60 -5.73
N LYS A 174 21.35 -17.06 -4.53
CA LYS A 174 22.10 -17.64 -3.43
C LYS A 174 21.57 -19.02 -3.00
N ILE A 175 20.25 -19.21 -3.07
CA ILE A 175 19.67 -20.52 -2.78
C ILE A 175 19.94 -21.50 -3.93
N ARG A 176 19.97 -21.04 -5.20
CA ARG A 176 20.40 -21.87 -6.34
C ARG A 176 21.86 -22.30 -6.21
N GLU A 177 22.73 -21.40 -5.76
CA GLU A 177 24.13 -21.74 -5.45
C GLU A 177 24.23 -22.83 -4.38
N VAL A 178 23.53 -22.67 -3.25
CA VAL A 178 23.50 -23.64 -2.16
C VAL A 178 22.98 -25.01 -2.64
N HIS A 179 21.89 -24.99 -3.45
CA HIS A 179 21.36 -26.22 -4.05
C HIS A 179 22.40 -26.92 -4.96
N ALA A 180 23.06 -26.15 -5.83
CA ALA A 180 24.09 -26.70 -6.72
C ALA A 180 25.31 -27.21 -5.96
N ASP A 181 25.69 -26.55 -4.87
CA ASP A 181 26.78 -26.98 -4.00
C ASP A 181 26.43 -28.26 -3.21
N LEU A 182 25.19 -28.37 -2.69
CA LEU A 182 24.72 -29.61 -2.06
C LEU A 182 24.79 -30.81 -3.04
N ARG A 183 24.38 -30.60 -4.29
CA ARG A 183 24.45 -31.61 -5.32
C ARG A 183 25.90 -31.97 -5.69
N ARG A 184 26.79 -31.00 -5.73
CA ARG A 184 28.23 -31.23 -5.94
C ARG A 184 28.82 -32.05 -4.82
N LEU A 185 28.55 -31.69 -3.55
CA LEU A 185 29.00 -32.43 -2.38
C LEU A 185 28.46 -33.86 -2.39
N ALA A 186 27.18 -34.06 -2.71
CA ALA A 186 26.58 -35.37 -2.83
C ALA A 186 27.28 -36.24 -3.92
N ALA A 187 27.75 -35.61 -5.01
CA ALA A 187 28.44 -36.33 -6.09
C ALA A 187 29.81 -36.83 -5.70
N SER A 188 30.50 -36.20 -4.71
CA SER A 188 31.87 -36.52 -4.26
C SER A 188 31.91 -37.13 -2.86
N ALA A 189 30.78 -37.23 -2.16
CA ALA A 189 30.72 -37.77 -0.79
C ALA A 189 30.84 -39.32 -0.77
N PRO A 190 31.27 -39.90 0.36
CA PRO A 190 31.17 -41.33 0.60
C PRO A 190 29.71 -41.83 0.52
N ASP A 191 29.52 -43.10 0.15
CA ASP A 191 28.20 -43.69 -0.14
C ASP A 191 27.18 -43.49 0.99
N GLU A 192 27.59 -43.55 2.25
CA GLU A 192 26.71 -43.34 3.42
C GLU A 192 26.12 -41.93 3.49
N MET A 193 26.86 -40.91 3.01
CA MET A 193 26.40 -39.51 3.06
C MET A 193 25.73 -39.04 1.77
N GLN A 194 25.98 -39.69 0.64
CA GLN A 194 25.40 -39.30 -0.64
C GLN A 194 23.89 -39.23 -0.62
N GLY A 195 23.23 -40.22 -0.01
CA GLY A 195 21.78 -40.30 0.09
C GLY A 195 21.18 -39.14 0.87
N GLN A 196 21.77 -38.80 2.02
CA GLN A 196 21.30 -37.71 2.88
C GLN A 196 21.47 -36.34 2.22
N LEU A 197 22.62 -36.08 1.60
CA LEU A 197 22.87 -34.82 0.90
C LEU A 197 21.95 -34.63 -0.31
N ARG A 198 21.60 -35.69 -1.02
CA ARG A 198 20.62 -35.63 -2.12
C ARG A 198 19.21 -35.31 -1.64
N VAL A 199 18.77 -35.94 -0.54
CA VAL A 199 17.47 -35.65 0.07
C VAL A 199 17.38 -34.19 0.47
N LEU A 200 18.43 -33.60 1.08
CA LEU A 200 18.47 -32.20 1.44
C LEU A 200 18.43 -31.27 0.21
N ALA A 201 19.16 -31.61 -0.84
CA ALA A 201 19.11 -30.84 -2.08
C ALA A 201 17.71 -30.88 -2.73
N ASP A 202 17.09 -32.07 -2.77
CA ASP A 202 15.76 -32.23 -3.31
C ASP A 202 14.69 -31.49 -2.49
N GLN A 203 14.79 -31.50 -1.16
CA GLN A 203 13.91 -30.71 -0.26
C GLN A 203 14.08 -29.21 -0.48
N LEU A 204 15.32 -28.72 -0.64
CA LEU A 204 15.59 -27.33 -0.94
C LEU A 204 15.01 -26.92 -2.30
N GLY A 205 15.17 -27.75 -3.33
CA GLY A 205 14.60 -27.55 -4.65
C GLY A 205 13.07 -27.53 -4.64
N ALA A 206 12.44 -28.44 -3.90
CA ALA A 206 10.99 -28.49 -3.72
C ALA A 206 10.45 -27.26 -2.98
N ALA A 207 11.13 -26.79 -1.94
CA ALA A 207 10.75 -25.59 -1.18
C ALA A 207 10.78 -24.32 -2.06
N LEU A 208 11.77 -24.19 -2.93
CA LEU A 208 11.87 -23.08 -3.90
C LEU A 208 10.81 -23.13 -4.99
N SER A 209 10.41 -24.33 -5.37
CA SER A 209 9.48 -24.53 -6.50
C SER A 209 8.01 -24.54 -6.10
N GLY A 210 7.68 -24.49 -4.81
CA GLY A 210 6.30 -24.40 -4.30
C GLY A 210 5.43 -25.64 -4.56
N GLY A 211 6.02 -26.85 -4.68
CA GLY A 211 5.26 -28.10 -4.83
C GLY A 211 6.10 -29.30 -5.24
N ALA A 212 5.52 -30.50 -5.17
CA ALA A 212 6.18 -31.72 -5.55
C ALA A 212 6.70 -31.67 -7.01
N PRO A 213 7.93 -32.13 -7.29
CA PRO A 213 8.44 -32.15 -8.65
C PRO A 213 7.56 -33.05 -9.53
N ALA A 214 7.19 -32.56 -10.70
CA ALA A 214 6.57 -33.41 -11.72
C ALA A 214 7.55 -34.55 -12.03
N ALA A 215 7.06 -35.78 -12.07
CA ALA A 215 7.88 -36.97 -12.36
C ALA A 215 8.63 -36.76 -13.68
N ALA A 216 9.93 -36.51 -13.57
CA ALA A 216 10.74 -36.15 -14.71
C ALA A 216 11.59 -37.35 -15.14
N PRO A 217 11.78 -37.56 -16.43
CA PRO A 217 12.57 -38.64 -16.95
C PRO A 217 14.09 -38.44 -16.79
N LEU A 218 14.52 -37.41 -16.02
CA LEU A 218 15.91 -37.07 -15.86
C LEU A 218 16.57 -37.93 -14.77
N THR A 219 17.81 -38.37 -15.05
CA THR A 219 18.66 -39.04 -14.04
C THR A 219 19.28 -38.02 -13.08
N GLN A 220 19.72 -38.46 -11.90
CA GLN A 220 20.39 -37.61 -10.92
C GLN A 220 21.61 -36.87 -11.51
N ARG A 221 22.42 -37.56 -12.33
CA ARG A 221 23.58 -36.96 -13.00
C ARG A 221 23.21 -35.90 -14.04
N GLU A 222 22.08 -36.07 -14.72
CA GLU A 222 21.55 -35.05 -15.65
C GLU A 222 21.09 -33.82 -14.89
N ILE A 223 20.43 -33.98 -13.74
CA ILE A 223 20.02 -32.88 -12.85
C ILE A 223 21.26 -32.17 -12.25
N ASP A 224 22.27 -32.91 -11.80
CA ASP A 224 23.49 -32.33 -11.27
C ASP A 224 24.19 -31.43 -12.29
N VAL A 225 24.32 -31.93 -13.54
CA VAL A 225 24.91 -31.18 -14.63
C VAL A 225 24.06 -29.95 -15.00
N LEU A 226 22.72 -30.08 -15.11
CA LEU A 226 21.84 -28.96 -15.40
C LEU A 226 21.88 -27.89 -14.31
N SER A 227 22.03 -28.28 -13.03
CA SER A 227 22.14 -27.33 -11.92
C SER A 227 23.41 -26.48 -12.03
N GLN A 228 24.57 -27.07 -12.38
CA GLN A 228 25.79 -26.28 -12.61
C GLN A 228 25.70 -25.37 -13.84
N VAL A 229 25.09 -25.85 -14.91
CA VAL A 229 24.87 -25.05 -16.12
C VAL A 229 23.88 -23.90 -15.86
N ALA A 230 22.89 -24.09 -14.99
CA ALA A 230 21.96 -23.07 -14.59
C ALA A 230 22.61 -21.91 -13.83
N LEU A 231 23.76 -22.15 -13.17
CA LEU A 231 24.63 -21.14 -12.58
C LEU A 231 25.58 -20.45 -13.58
N GLY A 232 25.46 -20.75 -14.85
CA GLY A 232 26.30 -20.17 -15.91
C GLY A 232 27.60 -20.91 -16.21
N CYS A 233 27.89 -22.04 -15.54
CA CYS A 233 29.12 -22.79 -15.74
C CYS A 233 29.26 -23.27 -17.19
N THR A 234 30.49 -23.18 -17.74
CA THR A 234 30.89 -23.85 -18.96
C THR A 234 30.96 -25.37 -18.74
N ASN A 235 31.03 -26.16 -19.82
CA ASN A 235 31.17 -27.62 -19.68
C ASN A 235 32.45 -28.01 -18.94
N ALA A 236 33.54 -27.25 -19.11
CA ALA A 236 34.82 -27.48 -18.42
C ALA A 236 34.70 -27.22 -16.92
N GLU A 237 34.09 -26.08 -16.53
CA GLU A 237 33.84 -25.71 -15.13
C GLU A 237 32.89 -26.70 -14.44
N ALA A 238 31.79 -27.07 -15.11
CA ALA A 238 30.85 -28.06 -14.59
C ALA A 238 31.53 -29.43 -14.44
N ALA A 239 32.40 -29.84 -15.38
CA ALA A 239 33.17 -31.05 -15.31
C ALA A 239 34.13 -31.05 -14.11
N GLN A 240 34.85 -29.96 -13.91
CA GLN A 240 35.76 -29.81 -12.76
C GLN A 240 34.98 -29.89 -11.42
N ARG A 241 33.85 -29.18 -11.33
CA ARG A 241 33.01 -29.15 -10.11
C ARG A 241 32.37 -30.50 -9.76
N LEU A 242 32.02 -31.29 -10.77
CA LEU A 242 31.33 -32.57 -10.59
C LEU A 242 32.30 -33.80 -10.67
N SER A 243 33.60 -33.54 -10.76
CA SER A 243 34.63 -34.60 -10.94
C SER A 243 34.36 -35.49 -12.16
N LEU A 244 33.97 -34.87 -13.29
CA LEU A 244 33.67 -35.50 -14.55
C LEU A 244 34.65 -35.05 -15.63
N LYS A 245 34.63 -35.73 -16.79
CA LYS A 245 35.30 -35.23 -18.01
C LYS A 245 34.35 -34.27 -18.77
N PRO A 246 34.85 -33.20 -19.45
CA PRO A 246 34.00 -32.27 -20.22
C PRO A 246 33.13 -32.99 -21.25
N GLU A 247 33.59 -34.03 -21.90
CA GLU A 247 32.83 -34.83 -22.84
C GLU A 247 31.66 -35.57 -22.16
N THR A 248 31.83 -36.00 -20.93
CA THR A 248 30.77 -36.62 -20.13
C THR A 248 29.67 -35.59 -19.80
N VAL A 249 30.05 -34.37 -19.40
CA VAL A 249 29.10 -33.27 -19.17
C VAL A 249 28.32 -32.98 -20.46
N LYS A 250 28.99 -32.90 -21.61
CA LYS A 250 28.34 -32.68 -22.89
C LYS A 250 27.37 -33.82 -23.24
N SER A 251 27.70 -35.06 -22.91
CA SER A 251 26.82 -36.23 -23.12
C SER A 251 25.55 -36.12 -22.24
N TYR A 252 25.71 -35.81 -20.91
CA TYR A 252 24.56 -35.62 -20.02
C TYR A 252 23.66 -34.46 -20.43
N LEU A 253 24.24 -33.35 -20.88
CA LEU A 253 23.46 -32.21 -21.37
C LEU A 253 22.65 -32.58 -22.62
N ARG A 254 23.24 -33.36 -23.55
CA ARG A 254 22.55 -33.84 -24.76
C ARG A 254 21.41 -34.78 -24.40
N SER A 255 21.63 -35.71 -23.48
CA SER A 255 20.62 -36.63 -22.96
C SER A 255 19.48 -35.88 -22.25
N ALA A 256 19.81 -34.95 -21.34
CA ALA A 256 18.83 -34.13 -20.66
C ALA A 256 17.99 -33.27 -21.64
N ALA A 257 18.65 -32.64 -22.61
CA ALA A 257 17.97 -31.84 -23.65
C ALA A 257 16.99 -32.67 -24.46
N ALA A 258 17.40 -33.89 -24.88
CA ALA A 258 16.53 -34.81 -25.61
C ALA A 258 15.31 -35.23 -24.76
N LYS A 259 15.49 -35.56 -23.47
CA LYS A 259 14.42 -35.94 -22.56
C LYS A 259 13.46 -34.79 -22.27
N LEU A 260 13.98 -33.56 -22.25
CA LEU A 260 13.19 -32.33 -22.05
C LEU A 260 12.58 -31.79 -23.34
N GLY A 261 12.86 -32.38 -24.50
CA GLY A 261 12.37 -31.94 -25.82
C GLY A 261 12.90 -30.56 -26.21
N THR A 262 14.18 -30.26 -25.90
CA THR A 262 14.82 -28.97 -26.16
C THR A 262 16.02 -29.14 -27.10
N LYS A 263 16.38 -28.06 -27.82
CA LYS A 263 17.50 -28.08 -28.80
C LYS A 263 18.77 -27.41 -28.27
N THR A 264 18.63 -26.51 -27.27
CA THR A 264 19.76 -25.74 -26.72
C THR A 264 19.93 -25.97 -25.23
N ARG A 265 21.15 -25.71 -24.71
CA ARG A 265 21.45 -25.78 -23.28
C ARG A 265 20.61 -24.80 -22.45
N HIS A 266 20.35 -23.62 -23.00
CA HIS A 266 19.54 -22.59 -22.35
C HIS A 266 18.06 -22.97 -22.28
N GLU A 267 17.53 -23.56 -23.35
CA GLU A 267 16.18 -24.11 -23.35
C GLU A 267 16.04 -25.26 -22.36
N ALA A 268 17.04 -26.14 -22.28
CA ALA A 268 17.05 -27.25 -21.32
C ALA A 268 16.99 -26.75 -19.88
N VAL A 269 17.81 -25.76 -19.50
CA VAL A 269 17.76 -25.12 -18.20
C VAL A 269 16.41 -24.45 -17.95
N SER A 270 15.91 -23.66 -18.90
CA SER A 270 14.60 -22.99 -18.80
C SER A 270 13.45 -23.98 -18.64
N ARG A 271 13.49 -25.10 -19.37
CA ARG A 271 12.48 -26.16 -19.28
C ARG A 271 12.57 -26.93 -17.96
N ALA A 272 13.79 -27.21 -17.48
CA ALA A 272 14.02 -27.85 -16.20
C ALA A 272 13.53 -26.98 -15.04
N ARG A 273 13.77 -25.66 -15.08
CA ARG A 273 13.22 -24.70 -14.10
C ARG A 273 11.68 -24.67 -14.13
N ARG A 274 11.06 -24.55 -15.33
CA ARG A 274 9.59 -24.59 -15.44
C ARG A 274 8.99 -25.92 -15.00
N GLY A 275 9.68 -27.02 -15.24
CA GLY A 275 9.32 -28.35 -14.78
C GLY A 275 9.64 -28.63 -13.33
N ARG A 276 10.19 -27.63 -12.60
CA ARG A 276 10.60 -27.75 -11.17
C ARG A 276 11.60 -28.86 -10.87
N LEU A 277 12.48 -29.17 -11.84
CA LEU A 277 13.54 -30.17 -11.73
C LEU A 277 14.82 -29.59 -11.15
N ILE A 278 15.04 -28.30 -11.35
CA ILE A 278 16.08 -27.48 -10.78
C ILE A 278 15.49 -26.12 -10.34
N PRO A 279 16.03 -25.49 -9.32
CA PRO A 279 15.59 -24.18 -8.84
C PRO A 279 15.77 -23.05 -9.86
#